data_a7ad91ff6f1dbd10393e101e399addd9
#
_entry.id   a7ad91ff6f1dbd10393e101e399addd9
#
_cell.length_a   1.000
_cell.length_b   1.000
_cell.length_c   1.000
_cell.angle_alpha   90.00
_cell.angle_beta   90.00
_cell.angle_gamma   90.00
#
_symmetry.space_group_name_H-M   'P 1'
#
loop_
_entity.id
_entity.type
_entity.pdbx_description
1 polymer ?
#
loop_
_entity_poly.entity_id
_entity_poly.type
_entity_poly.pdbx_seq_one_letter_code
_entity_poly.pdbx_strand_id
1 'polypeptide(L)'
;MDRRTAAGIPLIVVSAAGYATGSVLAAPIYATGVDWLTLVQWRFLVGATLGWIWVLVSSERRASLVRMPRRALLVALALGALFTGNAGTYYAGLETVPAALAGVLVYTYPVIVAVLSLRFATRLPGRRPWIALGLAVAGSALALGGIDVATAPPIEGLLLVWASALIYSVWIILSARLSGERRDRLGSDAPEAAQPVGDAAVTTAVMMSATASVYAVAGLAVGRPLDPARIPAEAWPLLAGVVLVASFLAIQTFYAGARRIGAARAALISTVEPPIIVVLSFVFLGQTLAPIQLAGAALILIAVIVAQTSPRPKGAPEPATPLEAEV
;
A
#
# COMPACT_ATOMS: atom_id res chain seq x y z
N MET A 1 -7.07 22.47 16.00
CA MET A 1 -6.99 21.08 15.51
C MET A 1 -7.55 20.20 16.61
N ASP A 2 -8.64 19.49 16.33
CA ASP A 2 -9.30 18.62 17.31
C ASP A 2 -8.33 17.52 17.79
N ARG A 3 -8.41 17.13 19.07
CA ARG A 3 -7.56 16.07 19.67
C ARG A 3 -7.59 14.74 18.89
N ARG A 4 -8.72 14.40 18.27
CA ARG A 4 -8.86 13.21 17.42
C ARG A 4 -7.99 13.30 16.16
N THR A 5 -8.02 14.44 15.48
CA THR A 5 -7.20 14.70 14.29
C THR A 5 -5.71 14.71 14.66
N ALA A 6 -5.35 15.34 15.78
CA ALA A 6 -3.98 15.38 16.28
C ALA A 6 -3.40 13.98 16.53
N ALA A 7 -4.21 13.04 17.06
CA ALA A 7 -3.80 11.66 17.30
C ALA A 7 -3.78 10.78 16.02
N GLY A 8 -4.51 11.16 14.97
CA GLY A 8 -4.57 10.39 13.72
C GLY A 8 -3.33 10.52 12.85
N ILE A 9 -2.74 11.71 12.81
CA ILE A 9 -1.54 12.00 11.99
C ILE A 9 -0.34 11.11 12.37
N PRO A 10 0.07 11.03 13.65
CA PRO A 10 1.18 10.16 14.06
C PRO A 10 0.95 8.69 13.70
N LEU A 11 -0.28 8.19 13.78
CA LEU A 11 -0.59 6.82 13.43
C LEU A 11 -0.33 6.53 11.93
N ILE A 12 -0.65 7.47 11.05
CA ILE A 12 -0.35 7.32 9.62
C ILE A 12 1.16 7.40 9.36
N VAL A 13 1.88 8.28 10.05
CA VAL A 13 3.35 8.37 9.93
C VAL A 13 4.00 7.07 10.41
N VAL A 14 3.56 6.51 11.54
CA VAL A 14 4.04 5.20 12.04
C VAL A 14 3.73 4.09 11.04
N SER A 15 2.56 4.11 10.41
CA SER A 15 2.20 3.17 9.35
C SER A 15 3.15 3.27 8.16
N ALA A 16 3.39 4.49 7.68
CA ALA A 16 4.30 4.74 6.56
C ALA A 16 5.73 4.28 6.87
N ALA A 17 6.23 4.55 8.08
CA ALA A 17 7.51 4.06 8.54
C ALA A 17 7.56 2.53 8.62
N GLY A 18 6.46 1.90 9.06
CA GLY A 18 6.33 0.46 9.07
C GLY A 18 6.42 -0.16 7.66
N TYR A 19 5.70 0.38 6.69
CA TYR A 19 5.79 -0.09 5.31
C TYR A 19 7.19 0.13 4.72
N ALA A 20 7.79 1.29 4.96
CA ALA A 20 9.16 1.60 4.55
C ALA A 20 10.17 0.57 5.09
N THR A 21 10.02 0.17 6.36
CA THR A 21 10.85 -0.87 6.98
C THR A 21 10.78 -2.19 6.22
N GLY A 22 9.61 -2.57 5.71
CA GLY A 22 9.44 -3.80 4.92
C GLY A 22 10.24 -3.81 3.62
N SER A 23 10.34 -2.68 2.95
CA SER A 23 11.12 -2.51 1.72
C SER A 23 12.62 -2.57 2.00
N VAL A 24 13.06 -1.93 3.10
CA VAL A 24 14.47 -1.87 3.49
C VAL A 24 14.98 -3.21 4.00
N LEU A 25 14.18 -3.95 4.77
CA LEU A 25 14.55 -5.27 5.29
C LEU A 25 14.62 -6.36 4.21
N ALA A 26 14.06 -6.14 3.02
CA ALA A 26 14.14 -7.11 1.93
C ALA A 26 15.59 -7.41 1.52
N ALA A 27 16.43 -6.39 1.36
CA ALA A 27 17.82 -6.55 0.93
C ALA A 27 18.65 -7.43 1.89
N PRO A 28 18.68 -7.19 3.22
CA PRO A 28 19.41 -8.09 4.13
C PRO A 28 18.79 -9.49 4.21
N ILE A 29 17.48 -9.66 4.01
CA ILE A 29 16.85 -10.99 3.91
C ILE A 29 17.37 -11.73 2.68
N TYR A 30 17.43 -11.09 1.52
CA TYR A 30 17.96 -11.70 0.29
C TYR A 30 19.44 -12.05 0.42
N ALA A 31 20.22 -11.24 1.15
CA ALA A 31 21.62 -11.53 1.44
C ALA A 31 21.82 -12.82 2.24
N THR A 32 20.82 -13.33 2.97
CA THR A 32 20.87 -14.63 3.64
C THR A 32 20.56 -15.81 2.71
N GLY A 33 20.27 -15.57 1.43
CA GLY A 33 19.87 -16.59 0.46
C GLY A 33 18.35 -16.89 0.41
N VAL A 34 17.55 -16.18 1.20
CA VAL A 34 16.08 -16.22 1.09
C VAL A 34 15.67 -15.43 -0.13
N ASP A 35 14.90 -16.04 -1.04
CA ASP A 35 14.38 -15.37 -2.23
C ASP A 35 13.06 -14.62 -1.94
N TRP A 36 12.64 -13.78 -2.91
CA TRP A 36 11.44 -12.97 -2.80
C TRP A 36 10.17 -13.80 -2.54
N LEU A 37 10.05 -14.98 -3.18
CA LEU A 37 8.86 -15.82 -3.05
C LEU A 37 8.75 -16.38 -1.62
N THR A 38 9.85 -16.90 -1.08
CA THR A 38 9.93 -17.37 0.30
C THR A 38 9.63 -16.23 1.29
N LEU A 39 10.18 -15.02 1.06
CA LEU A 39 9.89 -13.87 1.90
C LEU A 39 8.38 -13.55 1.94
N VAL A 40 7.72 -13.42 0.76
CA VAL A 40 6.30 -13.09 0.73
C VAL A 40 5.41 -14.21 1.23
N GLN A 41 5.78 -15.47 1.02
CA GLN A 41 5.08 -16.63 1.62
C GLN A 41 5.00 -16.49 3.14
N TRP A 42 6.13 -16.34 3.80
CA TRP A 42 6.18 -16.21 5.27
C TRP A 42 5.55 -14.92 5.74
N ARG A 43 5.78 -13.82 5.05
CA ARG A 43 5.16 -12.52 5.35
C ARG A 43 3.64 -12.61 5.41
N PHE A 44 3.02 -13.16 4.37
CA PHE A 44 1.55 -13.22 4.29
C PHE A 44 0.96 -14.33 5.13
N LEU A 45 1.64 -15.48 5.28
CA LEU A 45 1.18 -16.55 6.15
C LEU A 45 1.13 -16.09 7.61
N VAL A 46 2.24 -15.59 8.13
CA VAL A 46 2.29 -15.15 9.53
C VAL A 46 1.47 -13.88 9.73
N GLY A 47 1.46 -12.96 8.76
CA GLY A 47 0.60 -11.77 8.78
C GLY A 47 -0.89 -12.11 8.82
N ALA A 48 -1.34 -13.09 8.03
CA ALA A 48 -2.72 -13.59 8.08
C ALA A 48 -3.02 -14.24 9.42
N THR A 49 -2.10 -15.06 9.95
CA THR A 49 -2.25 -15.70 11.27
C THR A 49 -2.45 -14.66 12.38
N LEU A 50 -1.60 -13.62 12.42
CA LEU A 50 -1.73 -12.52 13.37
C LEU A 50 -3.03 -11.74 13.18
N GLY A 51 -3.43 -11.52 11.91
CA GLY A 51 -4.71 -10.91 11.57
C GLY A 51 -5.88 -11.71 12.12
N TRP A 52 -5.87 -13.04 11.99
CA TRP A 52 -6.90 -13.92 12.55
C TRP A 52 -6.88 -13.94 14.08
N ILE A 53 -5.72 -14.01 14.72
CA ILE A 53 -5.63 -13.89 16.18
C ILE A 53 -6.29 -12.58 16.63
N TRP A 54 -5.98 -11.45 15.94
CA TRP A 54 -6.55 -10.14 16.23
C TRP A 54 -8.08 -10.10 16.05
N VAL A 55 -8.62 -10.80 15.05
CA VAL A 55 -10.07 -10.91 14.82
C VAL A 55 -10.71 -11.78 15.92
N LEU A 56 -10.11 -12.91 16.23
CA LEU A 56 -10.69 -13.90 17.15
C LEU A 56 -10.66 -13.48 18.62
N VAL A 57 -9.74 -12.62 19.03
CA VAL A 57 -9.68 -12.09 20.41
C VAL A 57 -10.84 -11.11 20.70
N SER A 58 -11.37 -10.41 19.69
CA SER A 58 -12.44 -9.42 19.86
C SER A 58 -13.81 -10.01 19.56
N SER A 59 -14.74 -9.92 20.52
CA SER A 59 -16.14 -10.36 20.33
C SER A 59 -16.85 -9.58 19.22
N GLU A 60 -16.59 -8.28 19.09
CA GLU A 60 -17.16 -7.43 18.04
C GLU A 60 -16.71 -7.86 16.65
N ARG A 61 -15.39 -8.16 16.48
CA ARG A 61 -14.84 -8.61 15.20
C ARG A 61 -15.33 -10.01 14.84
N ARG A 62 -15.44 -10.92 15.81
CA ARG A 62 -16.07 -12.23 15.58
C ARG A 62 -17.51 -12.08 15.09
N ALA A 63 -18.29 -11.19 15.72
CA ALA A 63 -19.66 -10.91 15.27
C ALA A 63 -19.69 -10.31 13.85
N SER A 64 -18.74 -9.43 13.51
CA SER A 64 -18.61 -8.88 12.16
C SER A 64 -18.24 -9.96 11.15
N LEU A 65 -17.37 -10.90 11.48
CA LEU A 65 -17.02 -12.05 10.63
C LEU A 65 -18.25 -12.91 10.32
N VAL A 66 -19.03 -13.26 11.34
CA VAL A 66 -20.25 -14.10 11.18
C VAL A 66 -21.29 -13.39 10.31
N ARG A 67 -21.39 -12.07 10.43
CA ARG A 67 -22.34 -11.24 9.63
C ARG A 67 -21.82 -10.88 8.25
N MET A 68 -20.59 -11.27 7.89
CA MET A 68 -19.99 -10.89 6.61
C MET A 68 -20.80 -11.48 5.44
N PRO A 69 -21.35 -10.65 4.54
CA PRO A 69 -22.10 -11.15 3.39
C PRO A 69 -21.20 -11.96 2.44
N ARG A 70 -21.72 -13.01 1.82
CA ARG A 70 -20.98 -13.82 0.84
C ARG A 70 -20.32 -12.97 -0.26
N ARG A 71 -21.01 -11.92 -0.72
CA ARG A 71 -20.46 -11.00 -1.71
C ARG A 71 -19.20 -10.29 -1.19
N ALA A 72 -19.23 -9.79 0.05
CA ALA A 72 -18.08 -9.12 0.66
C ALA A 72 -16.90 -10.09 0.84
N LEU A 73 -17.17 -11.34 1.26
CA LEU A 73 -16.18 -12.39 1.35
C LEU A 73 -15.52 -12.66 -0.01
N LEU A 74 -16.30 -12.89 -1.07
CA LEU A 74 -15.78 -13.14 -2.41
C LEU A 74 -14.97 -11.96 -2.95
N VAL A 75 -15.42 -10.73 -2.71
CA VAL A 75 -14.69 -9.51 -3.07
C VAL A 75 -13.35 -9.45 -2.32
N ALA A 76 -13.33 -9.70 -1.01
CA ALA A 76 -12.11 -9.70 -0.22
C ALA A 76 -11.13 -10.79 -0.72
N LEU A 77 -11.61 -12.00 -1.01
CA LEU A 77 -10.77 -13.07 -1.57
C LEU A 77 -10.20 -12.69 -2.95
N ALA A 78 -11.02 -12.14 -3.84
CA ALA A 78 -10.57 -11.70 -5.16
C ALA A 78 -9.54 -10.56 -5.09
N LEU A 79 -9.77 -9.58 -4.21
CA LEU A 79 -8.82 -8.49 -3.98
C LEU A 79 -7.51 -9.00 -3.34
N GLY A 80 -7.58 -9.98 -2.45
CA GLY A 80 -6.39 -10.63 -1.89
C GLY A 80 -5.60 -11.39 -2.95
N ALA A 81 -6.27 -12.13 -3.83
CA ALA A 81 -5.64 -12.80 -4.96
C ALA A 81 -4.97 -11.81 -5.94
N LEU A 82 -5.63 -10.69 -6.25
CA LEU A 82 -5.05 -9.63 -7.08
C LEU A 82 -3.84 -8.96 -6.40
N PHE A 83 -3.90 -8.78 -5.08
CA PHE A 83 -2.80 -8.17 -4.31
C PHE A 83 -1.52 -9.02 -4.36
N THR A 84 -1.63 -10.32 -4.60
CA THR A 84 -0.48 -11.20 -4.85
C THR A 84 0.40 -10.67 -5.98
N GLY A 85 -0.22 -10.25 -7.10
CA GLY A 85 0.52 -9.67 -8.22
C GLY A 85 1.29 -8.40 -7.82
N ASN A 86 0.68 -7.52 -7.04
CA ASN A 86 1.33 -6.29 -6.55
C ASN A 86 2.52 -6.61 -5.65
N ALA A 87 2.30 -7.38 -4.58
CA ALA A 87 3.37 -7.67 -3.62
C ALA A 87 4.48 -8.53 -4.26
N GLY A 88 4.11 -9.51 -5.09
CA GLY A 88 5.08 -10.38 -5.77
C GLY A 88 6.01 -9.61 -6.70
N THR A 89 5.47 -8.78 -7.56
CA THR A 89 6.28 -7.99 -8.49
C THR A 89 7.15 -6.97 -7.76
N TYR A 90 6.64 -6.37 -6.67
CA TYR A 90 7.45 -5.44 -5.87
C TYR A 90 8.64 -6.13 -5.20
N TYR A 91 8.39 -7.23 -4.47
CA TYR A 91 9.46 -7.95 -3.76
C TYR A 91 10.42 -8.67 -4.71
N ALA A 92 9.94 -9.18 -5.84
CA ALA A 92 10.81 -9.70 -6.89
C ALA A 92 11.71 -8.60 -7.49
N GLY A 93 11.17 -7.40 -7.70
CA GLY A 93 11.95 -6.24 -8.13
C GLY A 93 13.02 -5.83 -7.13
N LEU A 94 12.74 -5.92 -5.82
CA LEU A 94 13.69 -5.60 -4.75
C LEU A 94 14.89 -6.54 -4.65
N GLU A 95 14.87 -7.71 -5.31
CA GLU A 95 16.07 -8.57 -5.40
C GLU A 95 17.21 -7.92 -6.19
N THR A 96 16.86 -7.05 -7.13
CA THR A 96 17.83 -6.45 -8.05
C THR A 96 17.82 -4.93 -8.06
N VAL A 97 16.74 -4.30 -7.58
CA VAL A 97 16.59 -2.84 -7.52
C VAL A 97 16.79 -2.36 -6.08
N PRO A 98 17.69 -1.38 -5.84
CA PRO A 98 17.88 -0.80 -4.52
C PRO A 98 16.56 -0.29 -3.93
N ALA A 99 16.33 -0.55 -2.63
CA ALA A 99 15.08 -0.21 -1.96
C ALA A 99 14.73 1.29 -2.04
N ALA A 100 15.75 2.16 -1.97
CA ALA A 100 15.57 3.60 -2.13
C ALA A 100 14.99 3.96 -3.51
N LEU A 101 15.51 3.38 -4.58
CA LEU A 101 15.04 3.61 -5.95
C LEU A 101 13.66 2.98 -6.18
N ALA A 102 13.46 1.74 -5.74
CA ALA A 102 12.18 1.05 -5.86
C ALA A 102 11.07 1.81 -5.13
N GLY A 103 11.34 2.33 -3.92
CA GLY A 103 10.41 3.14 -3.14
C GLY A 103 10.00 4.42 -3.86
N VAL A 104 10.93 5.09 -4.54
CA VAL A 104 10.62 6.27 -5.36
C VAL A 104 9.75 5.90 -6.57
N LEU A 105 10.13 4.84 -7.30
CA LEU A 105 9.44 4.43 -8.53
C LEU A 105 8.02 3.91 -8.26
N VAL A 106 7.82 3.10 -7.23
CA VAL A 106 6.48 2.56 -6.92
C VAL A 106 5.50 3.67 -6.58
N TYR A 107 5.97 4.80 -6.03
CA TYR A 107 5.14 5.95 -5.68
C TYR A 107 4.61 6.75 -6.88
N THR A 108 4.80 6.26 -8.10
CA THR A 108 4.04 6.70 -9.27
C THR A 108 2.58 6.22 -9.25
N TYR A 109 2.25 5.20 -8.42
CA TYR A 109 0.90 4.61 -8.36
C TYR A 109 -0.23 5.63 -8.09
N PRO A 110 -0.10 6.66 -7.23
CA PRO A 110 -1.20 7.58 -7.00
C PRO A 110 -1.55 8.40 -8.24
N VAL A 111 -0.55 8.69 -9.07
CA VAL A 111 -0.74 9.40 -10.33
C VAL A 111 -1.43 8.49 -11.35
N ILE A 112 -1.02 7.22 -11.41
CA ILE A 112 -1.67 6.20 -12.25
C ILE A 112 -3.14 6.05 -11.83
N VAL A 113 -3.42 5.97 -10.52
CA VAL A 113 -4.79 5.95 -9.99
C VAL A 113 -5.58 7.18 -10.44
N ALA A 114 -5.00 8.38 -10.33
CA ALA A 114 -5.65 9.61 -10.76
C ALA A 114 -6.01 9.57 -12.25
N VAL A 115 -5.09 9.14 -13.12
CA VAL A 115 -5.30 9.04 -14.58
C VAL A 115 -6.34 7.97 -14.92
N LEU A 116 -6.23 6.76 -14.34
CA LEU A 116 -7.20 5.70 -14.56
C LEU A 116 -8.60 6.09 -14.06
N SER A 117 -8.68 6.87 -12.98
CA SER A 117 -9.94 7.38 -12.46
C SER A 117 -10.67 8.31 -13.43
N LEU A 118 -9.97 8.98 -14.35
CA LEU A 118 -10.59 9.80 -15.41
C LEU A 118 -11.50 8.98 -16.34
N ARG A 119 -11.13 7.72 -16.60
CA ARG A 119 -11.88 6.84 -17.50
C ARG A 119 -12.87 5.94 -16.74
N PHE A 120 -12.54 5.55 -15.53
CA PHE A 120 -13.23 4.51 -14.79
C PHE A 120 -13.98 5.01 -13.54
N ALA A 121 -13.80 6.24 -13.12
CA ALA A 121 -14.47 6.87 -11.99
C ALA A 121 -15.13 8.19 -12.39
N THR A 122 -15.58 8.97 -11.42
CA THR A 122 -16.05 10.35 -11.68
C THR A 122 -14.91 11.18 -12.23
N ARG A 123 -15.12 11.80 -13.40
CA ARG A 123 -14.12 12.66 -14.07
C ARG A 123 -13.57 13.69 -13.09
N LEU A 124 -12.29 13.61 -12.79
CA LEU A 124 -11.58 14.72 -12.16
C LEU A 124 -11.55 15.87 -13.18
N PRO A 125 -12.24 17.00 -12.91
CA PRO A 125 -12.29 18.09 -13.88
C PRO A 125 -10.91 18.73 -14.03
N GLY A 126 -10.49 19.01 -15.27
CA GLY A 126 -9.37 19.87 -15.57
C GLY A 126 -8.06 19.20 -15.99
N ARG A 127 -7.01 20.01 -16.05
CA ARG A 127 -5.67 19.62 -16.54
C ARG A 127 -4.78 18.98 -15.48
N ARG A 128 -5.15 19.03 -14.19
CA ARG A 128 -4.32 18.58 -13.07
C ARG A 128 -3.86 17.13 -13.15
N PRO A 129 -4.71 16.13 -13.48
CA PRO A 129 -4.25 14.75 -13.60
C PRO A 129 -3.18 14.56 -14.68
N TRP A 130 -3.29 15.31 -15.77
CA TRP A 130 -2.32 15.27 -16.87
C TRP A 130 -1.00 15.96 -16.49
N ILE A 131 -1.07 17.08 -15.74
CA ILE A 131 0.11 17.72 -15.17
C ILE A 131 0.81 16.77 -14.20
N ALA A 132 0.05 16.14 -13.30
CA ALA A 132 0.59 15.16 -12.37
C ALA A 132 1.24 13.98 -13.09
N LEU A 133 0.61 13.46 -14.15
CA LEU A 133 1.21 12.41 -14.99
C LEU A 133 2.52 12.86 -15.61
N GLY A 134 2.55 14.05 -16.23
CA GLY A 134 3.77 14.61 -16.81
C GLY A 134 4.90 14.77 -15.79
N LEU A 135 4.60 15.29 -14.61
CA LEU A 135 5.56 15.42 -13.51
C LEU A 135 6.05 14.04 -13.01
N ALA A 136 5.18 13.05 -12.90
CA ALA A 136 5.57 11.70 -12.47
C ALA A 136 6.46 11.01 -13.50
N VAL A 137 6.13 11.13 -14.80
CA VAL A 137 6.96 10.59 -15.89
C VAL A 137 8.34 11.26 -15.91
N ALA A 138 8.37 12.60 -15.85
CA ALA A 138 9.64 13.35 -15.80
C ALA A 138 10.44 13.00 -14.55
N GLY A 139 9.78 12.89 -13.37
CA GLY A 139 10.41 12.50 -12.13
C GLY A 139 10.98 11.08 -12.17
N SER A 140 10.26 10.14 -12.78
CA SER A 140 10.75 8.77 -12.97
C SER A 140 11.95 8.73 -13.94
N ALA A 141 11.92 9.51 -15.03
CA ALA A 141 13.05 9.61 -15.94
C ALA A 141 14.29 10.19 -15.26
N LEU A 142 14.14 11.22 -14.42
CA LEU A 142 15.24 11.76 -13.62
C LEU A 142 15.74 10.76 -12.56
N ALA A 143 14.84 10.02 -11.90
CA ALA A 143 15.21 9.01 -10.93
C ALA A 143 16.02 7.86 -11.57
N LEU A 144 15.77 7.54 -12.83
CA LEU A 144 16.56 6.58 -13.60
C LEU A 144 17.81 7.19 -14.22
N GLY A 145 17.79 8.49 -14.55
CA GLY A 145 18.87 9.20 -15.27
C GLY A 145 20.19 9.35 -14.48
N GLY A 146 20.16 9.18 -13.15
CA GLY A 146 21.37 9.22 -12.31
C GLY A 146 22.03 7.87 -12.10
N ILE A 147 21.59 6.83 -12.79
CA ILE A 147 22.14 5.48 -12.65
C ILE A 147 23.31 5.34 -13.63
N ASP A 148 24.48 5.00 -13.07
CA ASP A 148 25.62 4.61 -13.90
C ASP A 148 25.28 3.31 -14.64
N VAL A 149 25.48 3.31 -15.95
CA VAL A 149 25.21 2.15 -16.82
C VAL A 149 25.90 0.89 -16.34
N ALA A 150 27.08 1.01 -15.72
CA ALA A 150 27.86 -0.12 -15.19
C ALA A 150 27.22 -0.74 -13.93
N THR A 151 26.44 0.03 -13.18
CA THR A 151 25.79 -0.39 -11.93
C THR A 151 24.26 -0.35 -12.01
N ALA A 152 23.72 -0.15 -13.21
CA ALA A 152 22.30 -0.07 -13.43
C ALA A 152 21.59 -1.36 -13.02
N PRO A 153 20.48 -1.28 -12.27
CA PRO A 153 19.64 -2.44 -12.02
C PRO A 153 19.16 -3.06 -13.34
N PRO A 154 18.98 -4.39 -13.40
CA PRO A 154 18.42 -5.04 -14.57
C PRO A 154 17.05 -4.44 -14.95
N ILE A 155 16.79 -4.32 -16.25
CA ILE A 155 15.53 -3.76 -16.75
C ILE A 155 14.32 -4.55 -16.24
N GLU A 156 14.48 -5.87 -16.05
CA GLU A 156 13.43 -6.73 -15.52
C GLU A 156 13.02 -6.32 -14.10
N GLY A 157 13.97 -6.00 -13.24
CA GLY A 157 13.70 -5.54 -11.88
C GLY A 157 12.96 -4.20 -11.87
N LEU A 158 13.35 -3.26 -12.74
CA LEU A 158 12.66 -1.97 -12.88
C LEU A 158 11.24 -2.16 -13.41
N LEU A 159 11.05 -3.05 -14.40
CA LEU A 159 9.73 -3.38 -14.94
C LEU A 159 8.84 -4.05 -13.89
N LEU A 160 9.40 -4.89 -13.02
CA LEU A 160 8.67 -5.51 -11.91
C LEU A 160 8.19 -4.47 -10.91
N VAL A 161 9.02 -3.50 -10.53
CA VAL A 161 8.63 -2.39 -9.63
C VAL A 161 7.51 -1.56 -10.26
N TRP A 162 7.57 -1.26 -11.54
CA TRP A 162 6.51 -0.51 -12.23
C TRP A 162 5.24 -1.34 -12.43
N ALA A 163 5.36 -2.63 -12.71
CA ALA A 163 4.21 -3.54 -12.74
C ALA A 163 3.49 -3.56 -11.39
N SER A 164 4.24 -3.55 -10.28
CA SER A 164 3.67 -3.41 -8.94
C SER A 164 2.86 -2.13 -8.80
N ALA A 165 3.39 -0.97 -9.20
CA ALA A 165 2.68 0.31 -9.15
C ALA A 165 1.38 0.28 -9.96
N LEU A 166 1.41 -0.32 -11.16
CA LEU A 166 0.24 -0.46 -12.03
C LEU A 166 -0.82 -1.39 -11.42
N ILE A 167 -0.41 -2.58 -10.96
CA ILE A 167 -1.31 -3.56 -10.34
C ILE A 167 -1.94 -2.96 -9.08
N TYR A 168 -1.16 -2.26 -8.26
CA TYR A 168 -1.66 -1.58 -7.07
C TYR A 168 -2.68 -0.50 -7.40
N SER A 169 -2.44 0.25 -8.47
CA SER A 169 -3.39 1.27 -8.96
C SER A 169 -4.72 0.65 -9.37
N VAL A 170 -4.69 -0.46 -10.09
CA VAL A 170 -5.89 -1.22 -10.47
C VAL A 170 -6.59 -1.78 -9.23
N TRP A 171 -5.82 -2.34 -8.28
CA TRP A 171 -6.33 -2.87 -7.02
C TRP A 171 -7.05 -1.80 -6.20
N ILE A 172 -6.49 -0.59 -6.08
CA ILE A 172 -7.13 0.55 -5.39
C ILE A 172 -8.47 0.89 -6.04
N ILE A 173 -8.51 1.00 -7.37
CA ILE A 173 -9.75 1.34 -8.09
C ILE A 173 -10.81 0.26 -7.93
N LEU A 174 -10.42 -1.01 -8.02
CA LEU A 174 -11.34 -2.14 -7.83
C LEU A 174 -11.82 -2.22 -6.38
N SER A 175 -10.93 -2.03 -5.40
CA SER A 175 -11.29 -1.96 -3.98
C SER A 175 -12.36 -0.92 -3.72
N ALA A 176 -12.16 0.32 -4.17
CA ALA A 176 -13.10 1.40 -4.02
C ALA A 176 -14.45 1.08 -4.67
N ARG A 177 -14.43 0.53 -5.89
CA ARG A 177 -15.67 0.17 -6.62
C ARG A 177 -16.45 -0.96 -5.96
N LEU A 178 -15.78 -2.00 -5.53
CA LEU A 178 -16.39 -3.20 -4.99
C LEU A 178 -16.85 -3.02 -3.55
N SER A 179 -16.18 -2.14 -2.80
CA SER A 179 -16.57 -1.76 -1.42
C SER A 179 -17.75 -0.80 -1.33
N GLY A 180 -18.31 -0.35 -2.45
CA GLY A 180 -19.52 0.47 -2.47
C GLY A 180 -19.29 1.98 -2.31
N GLU A 181 -18.06 2.46 -2.25
CA GLU A 181 -17.66 3.87 -2.13
C GLU A 181 -18.22 4.77 -3.27
N ARG A 182 -18.78 4.14 -4.30
CA ARG A 182 -19.34 4.82 -5.48
C ARG A 182 -20.75 5.41 -5.26
N ARG A 183 -21.45 5.06 -4.17
CA ARG A 183 -22.84 5.54 -3.94
C ARG A 183 -22.90 6.95 -3.38
N ASP A 184 -21.88 7.41 -2.67
CA ASP A 184 -21.91 8.69 -1.96
C ASP A 184 -21.63 9.90 -2.86
N ARG A 185 -21.27 9.70 -4.14
CA ARG A 185 -20.94 10.80 -5.08
C ARG A 185 -22.03 11.12 -6.11
N LEU A 186 -23.12 10.40 -6.15
CA LEU A 186 -24.24 10.60 -7.08
C LEU A 186 -25.47 11.15 -6.36
N GLY A 187 -25.30 12.24 -5.58
CA GLY A 187 -26.39 13.17 -5.21
C GLY A 187 -27.76 12.52 -5.00
N SER A 188 -27.89 11.41 -4.31
CA SER A 188 -29.17 10.88 -3.87
C SER A 188 -29.23 11.03 -2.35
N ASP A 189 -30.34 11.60 -1.88
CA ASP A 189 -30.79 11.70 -0.48
C ASP A 189 -30.96 10.30 0.17
N ALA A 190 -30.00 9.40 -0.04
CA ALA A 190 -29.99 8.09 0.58
C ALA A 190 -29.38 8.23 1.98
N PRO A 191 -30.06 7.76 3.02
CA PRO A 191 -29.59 7.90 4.39
C PRO A 191 -28.22 7.26 4.58
N GLU A 192 -27.47 7.81 5.52
CA GLU A 192 -26.12 7.51 6.03
C GLU A 192 -25.82 6.02 6.38
N ALA A 193 -26.49 5.08 5.76
CA ALA A 193 -26.47 3.65 6.07
C ALA A 193 -25.59 2.80 5.13
N ALA A 194 -24.64 3.38 4.42
CA ALA A 194 -23.62 2.59 3.73
C ALA A 194 -22.28 2.66 4.48
N GLN A 195 -22.27 2.23 5.73
CA GLN A 195 -21.04 1.84 6.41
C GLN A 195 -20.32 0.79 5.54
N PRO A 196 -18.96 0.84 5.45
CA PRO A 196 -18.22 -0.20 4.74
C PRO A 196 -18.68 -1.56 5.26
N VAL A 197 -19.07 -2.45 4.35
CA VAL A 197 -19.66 -3.74 4.66
C VAL A 197 -18.60 -4.62 5.33
N GLY A 198 -18.50 -4.53 6.65
CA GLY A 198 -17.62 -5.34 7.48
C GLY A 198 -16.52 -4.57 8.22
N ASP A 199 -16.03 -5.17 9.29
CA ASP A 199 -14.87 -4.67 10.03
C ASP A 199 -13.62 -4.75 9.14
N ALA A 200 -12.84 -3.67 9.08
CA ALA A 200 -11.64 -3.60 8.25
C ALA A 200 -10.60 -4.68 8.62
N ALA A 201 -10.50 -5.05 9.89
CA ALA A 201 -9.60 -6.12 10.33
C ALA A 201 -10.03 -7.48 9.79
N VAL A 202 -11.33 -7.78 9.78
CA VAL A 202 -11.89 -9.02 9.20
C VAL A 202 -11.63 -9.08 7.71
N THR A 203 -11.95 -8.00 6.98
CA THR A 203 -11.71 -7.93 5.53
C THR A 203 -10.22 -8.11 5.21
N THR A 204 -9.33 -7.45 5.96
CA THR A 204 -7.88 -7.58 5.78
C THR A 204 -7.39 -8.99 6.08
N ALA A 205 -7.87 -9.65 7.15
CA ALA A 205 -7.48 -11.03 7.46
C ALA A 205 -7.88 -11.99 6.33
N VAL A 206 -9.08 -11.84 5.77
CA VAL A 206 -9.55 -12.63 4.62
C VAL A 206 -8.68 -12.37 3.39
N MET A 207 -8.39 -11.11 3.06
CA MET A 207 -7.53 -10.75 1.92
C MET A 207 -6.12 -11.32 2.07
N MET A 208 -5.51 -11.17 3.25
CA MET A 208 -4.18 -11.72 3.54
C MET A 208 -4.15 -13.24 3.46
N SER A 209 -5.24 -13.91 3.86
CA SER A 209 -5.38 -15.37 3.72
C SER A 209 -5.41 -15.80 2.26
N ALA A 210 -6.16 -15.07 1.40
CA ALA A 210 -6.17 -15.33 -0.03
C ALA A 210 -4.78 -15.15 -0.65
N THR A 211 -4.10 -14.06 -0.32
CA THR A 211 -2.72 -13.78 -0.78
C THR A 211 -1.75 -14.87 -0.30
N ALA A 212 -1.81 -15.26 0.98
CA ALA A 212 -0.99 -16.33 1.54
C ALA A 212 -1.23 -17.67 0.84
N SER A 213 -2.49 -18.00 0.55
CA SER A 213 -2.86 -19.23 -0.14
C SER A 213 -2.31 -19.28 -1.57
N VAL A 214 -2.40 -18.17 -2.31
CA VAL A 214 -1.84 -18.09 -3.68
C VAL A 214 -0.32 -18.26 -3.64
N TYR A 215 0.39 -17.61 -2.72
CA TYR A 215 1.83 -17.78 -2.59
C TYR A 215 2.23 -19.18 -2.11
N ALA A 216 1.46 -19.80 -1.22
CA ALA A 216 1.71 -21.18 -0.81
C ALA A 216 1.59 -22.14 -1.99
N VAL A 217 0.54 -22.01 -2.80
CA VAL A 217 0.33 -22.82 -4.01
C VAL A 217 1.44 -22.56 -5.03
N ALA A 218 1.79 -21.29 -5.28
CA ALA A 218 2.88 -20.92 -6.18
C ALA A 218 4.21 -21.54 -5.73
N GLY A 219 4.54 -21.46 -4.44
CA GLY A 219 5.75 -22.06 -3.90
C GLY A 219 5.80 -23.57 -4.05
N LEU A 220 4.68 -24.25 -3.79
CA LEU A 220 4.59 -25.70 -4.04
C LEU A 220 4.81 -26.03 -5.53
N ALA A 221 4.22 -25.26 -6.44
CA ALA A 221 4.33 -25.46 -7.88
C ALA A 221 5.77 -25.31 -8.41
N VAL A 222 6.58 -24.44 -7.78
CA VAL A 222 7.99 -24.22 -8.17
C VAL A 222 8.99 -24.96 -7.26
N GLY A 223 8.54 -25.91 -6.45
CA GLY A 223 9.39 -26.72 -5.58
C GLY A 223 9.96 -25.97 -4.37
N ARG A 224 9.31 -24.88 -3.97
CA ARG A 224 9.65 -24.05 -2.79
C ARG A 224 8.52 -24.08 -1.76
N PRO A 225 8.32 -25.20 -1.06
CA PRO A 225 7.27 -25.33 -0.05
C PRO A 225 7.60 -24.44 1.17
N LEU A 226 6.56 -24.14 1.95
CA LEU A 226 6.69 -23.49 3.25
C LEU A 226 7.38 -24.46 4.25
N ASP A 227 8.70 -24.40 4.27
CA ASP A 227 9.52 -25.23 5.15
C ASP A 227 10.42 -24.33 6.01
N PRO A 228 10.19 -24.26 7.34
CA PRO A 228 11.02 -23.45 8.23
C PRO A 228 12.49 -23.84 8.23
N ALA A 229 12.80 -25.13 7.98
CA ALA A 229 14.17 -25.62 7.98
C ALA A 229 15.02 -25.08 6.82
N ARG A 230 14.38 -24.53 5.79
CA ARG A 230 15.07 -23.90 4.64
C ARG A 230 15.43 -22.44 4.89
N ILE A 231 14.97 -21.86 5.99
CA ILE A 231 15.23 -20.46 6.32
C ILE A 231 16.46 -20.40 7.24
N PRO A 232 17.52 -19.70 6.83
CA PRO A 232 18.67 -19.47 7.68
C PRO A 232 18.29 -18.80 9.00
N ALA A 233 18.97 -19.17 10.09
CA ALA A 233 18.63 -18.66 11.43
C ALA A 233 18.70 -17.13 11.51
N GLU A 234 19.67 -16.52 10.81
CA GLU A 234 19.86 -15.08 10.72
C GLU A 234 18.74 -14.35 9.98
N ALA A 235 17.97 -15.03 9.13
CA ALA A 235 16.83 -14.43 8.42
C ALA A 235 15.58 -14.27 9.30
N TRP A 236 15.42 -15.10 10.34
CA TRP A 236 14.22 -15.08 11.18
C TRP A 236 13.93 -13.74 11.87
N PRO A 237 14.93 -13.06 12.50
CA PRO A 237 14.69 -11.74 13.09
C PRO A 237 14.26 -10.70 12.05
N LEU A 238 14.83 -10.76 10.85
CA LEU A 238 14.49 -9.84 9.75
C LEU A 238 13.08 -10.10 9.22
N LEU A 239 12.72 -11.36 9.01
CA LEU A 239 11.37 -11.79 8.64
C LEU A 239 10.35 -11.39 9.71
N ALA A 240 10.67 -11.57 11.00
CA ALA A 240 9.83 -11.12 12.10
C ALA A 240 9.62 -9.59 12.04
N GLY A 241 10.68 -8.83 11.76
CA GLY A 241 10.59 -7.38 11.53
C GLY A 241 9.62 -7.03 10.40
N VAL A 242 9.73 -7.68 9.24
CA VAL A 242 8.80 -7.47 8.10
C VAL A 242 7.37 -7.82 8.49
N VAL A 243 7.15 -8.94 9.17
CA VAL A 243 5.79 -9.38 9.54
C VAL A 243 5.17 -8.48 10.61
N LEU A 244 5.90 -8.23 11.70
CA LEU A 244 5.35 -7.49 12.84
C LEU A 244 5.24 -6.00 12.53
N VAL A 245 6.26 -5.41 11.90
CA VAL A 245 6.32 -3.96 11.66
C VAL A 245 5.63 -3.61 10.35
N ALA A 246 6.06 -4.20 9.23
CA ALA A 246 5.59 -3.78 7.92
C ALA A 246 4.23 -4.39 7.52
N SER A 247 3.81 -5.50 8.14
CA SER A 247 2.52 -6.10 7.81
C SER A 247 1.49 -5.88 8.90
N PHE A 248 1.78 -6.20 10.16
CA PHE A 248 0.79 -6.10 11.22
C PHE A 248 0.65 -4.66 11.75
N LEU A 249 1.73 -4.09 12.32
CA LEU A 249 1.68 -2.76 12.93
C LEU A 249 1.30 -1.67 11.92
N ALA A 250 1.92 -1.68 10.73
CA ALA A 250 1.66 -0.71 9.68
C ALA A 250 0.18 -0.69 9.26
N ILE A 251 -0.41 -1.86 9.05
CA ILE A 251 -1.82 -1.97 8.66
C ILE A 251 -2.74 -1.47 9.78
N GLN A 252 -2.51 -1.90 11.02
CA GLN A 252 -3.37 -1.51 12.15
C GLN A 252 -3.30 -0.01 12.42
N THR A 253 -2.11 0.59 12.38
CA THR A 253 -1.94 2.02 12.59
C THR A 253 -2.50 2.83 11.43
N PHE A 254 -2.42 2.33 10.17
CA PHE A 254 -3.08 2.97 9.03
C PHE A 254 -4.58 3.07 9.23
N TYR A 255 -5.25 1.95 9.52
CA TYR A 255 -6.70 1.95 9.73
C TYR A 255 -7.12 2.78 10.94
N ALA A 256 -6.37 2.71 12.03
CA ALA A 256 -6.63 3.52 13.21
C ALA A 256 -6.48 5.02 12.94
N GLY A 257 -5.49 5.42 12.14
CA GLY A 257 -5.28 6.78 11.70
C GLY A 257 -6.34 7.24 10.72
N ALA A 258 -6.60 6.45 9.66
CA ALA A 258 -7.57 6.78 8.62
C ALA A 258 -8.99 7.00 9.17
N ARG A 259 -9.40 6.21 10.17
CA ARG A 259 -10.69 6.43 10.85
C ARG A 259 -10.76 7.75 11.61
N ARG A 260 -9.63 8.35 12.00
CA ARG A 260 -9.58 9.61 12.77
C ARG A 260 -9.50 10.84 11.87
N ILE A 261 -8.82 10.73 10.72
CA ILE A 261 -8.54 11.89 9.85
C ILE A 261 -9.18 11.80 8.46
N GLY A 262 -9.83 10.68 8.16
CA GLY A 262 -10.41 10.38 6.85
C GLY A 262 -9.40 9.81 5.86
N ALA A 263 -9.89 9.01 4.91
CA ALA A 263 -9.04 8.28 3.94
C ALA A 263 -8.21 9.21 3.05
N ALA A 264 -8.78 10.32 2.58
CA ALA A 264 -8.07 11.27 1.71
C ALA A 264 -6.86 11.93 2.42
N ARG A 265 -7.02 12.34 3.69
CA ARG A 265 -5.90 12.89 4.48
C ARG A 265 -4.88 11.82 4.83
N ALA A 266 -5.33 10.61 5.16
CA ALA A 266 -4.43 9.49 5.42
C ALA A 266 -3.57 9.19 4.20
N ALA A 267 -4.15 9.09 3.01
CA ALA A 267 -3.42 8.88 1.76
C ALA A 267 -2.40 10.00 1.47
N LEU A 268 -2.77 11.27 1.74
CA LEU A 268 -1.84 12.37 1.57
C LEU A 268 -0.66 12.29 2.54
N ILE A 269 -0.91 11.97 3.82
CA ILE A 269 0.16 11.85 4.82
C ILE A 269 1.04 10.63 4.54
N SER A 270 0.48 9.54 3.99
CA SER A 270 1.27 8.36 3.60
C SER A 270 2.34 8.65 2.54
N THR A 271 2.29 9.80 1.86
CA THR A 271 3.35 10.22 0.92
C THR A 271 4.69 10.51 1.60
N VAL A 272 4.77 10.47 2.91
CA VAL A 272 6.03 10.50 3.66
C VAL A 272 6.81 9.17 3.58
N GLU A 273 6.18 8.09 3.12
CA GLU A 273 6.81 6.76 3.02
C GLU A 273 8.06 6.76 2.13
N PRO A 274 8.07 7.27 0.87
CA PRO A 274 9.28 7.27 0.04
C PRO A 274 10.46 8.03 0.68
N PRO A 275 10.31 9.24 1.23
CA PRO A 275 11.36 9.87 2.01
C PRO A 275 11.89 8.99 3.15
N ILE A 276 11.01 8.30 3.87
CA ILE A 276 11.42 7.38 4.94
C ILE A 276 12.20 6.19 4.37
N ILE A 277 11.77 5.58 3.26
CA ILE A 277 12.52 4.51 2.59
C ILE A 277 13.92 4.99 2.25
N VAL A 278 14.06 6.18 1.66
CA VAL A 278 15.36 6.74 1.29
C VAL A 278 16.27 6.92 2.51
N VAL A 279 15.73 7.50 3.59
CA VAL A 279 16.48 7.71 4.84
C VAL A 279 16.88 6.38 5.47
N LEU A 280 15.96 5.43 5.59
CA LEU A 280 16.26 4.11 6.17
C LEU A 280 17.24 3.33 5.30
N SER A 281 17.11 3.39 3.96
CA SER A 281 18.05 2.74 3.04
C SER A 281 19.44 3.34 3.15
N PHE A 282 19.56 4.66 3.35
CA PHE A 282 20.85 5.31 3.60
C PHE A 282 21.45 4.86 4.93
N VAL A 283 20.67 4.91 6.01
CA VAL A 283 21.15 4.62 7.37
C VAL A 283 21.52 3.14 7.55
N PHE A 284 20.70 2.22 7.04
CA PHE A 284 20.85 0.79 7.32
C PHE A 284 21.54 0.01 6.20
N LEU A 285 21.46 0.48 4.95
CA LEU A 285 22.00 -0.22 3.79
C LEU A 285 23.14 0.54 3.10
N GLY A 286 23.46 1.76 3.54
CA GLY A 286 24.44 2.63 2.89
C GLY A 286 24.04 3.03 1.45
N GLN A 287 22.79 2.84 1.07
CA GLN A 287 22.30 3.21 -0.26
C GLN A 287 22.15 4.73 -0.38
N THR A 288 22.76 5.31 -1.39
CA THR A 288 22.68 6.73 -1.69
C THR A 288 21.95 6.95 -3.00
N LEU A 289 21.19 8.02 -3.08
CA LEU A 289 20.64 8.52 -4.34
C LEU A 289 21.48 9.69 -4.84
N ALA A 290 21.79 9.70 -6.13
CA ALA A 290 22.43 10.83 -6.76
C ALA A 290 21.52 12.09 -6.69
N PRO A 291 22.06 13.31 -6.71
CA PRO A 291 21.25 14.54 -6.65
C PRO A 291 20.13 14.59 -7.71
N ILE A 292 20.39 14.08 -8.91
CA ILE A 292 19.39 13.99 -9.98
C ILE A 292 18.26 13.02 -9.64
N GLN A 293 18.57 11.90 -8.95
CA GLN A 293 17.57 10.94 -8.49
C GLN A 293 16.71 11.53 -7.36
N LEU A 294 17.32 12.31 -6.46
CA LEU A 294 16.59 13.06 -5.42
C LEU A 294 15.66 14.11 -6.04
N ALA A 295 16.10 14.81 -7.09
CA ALA A 295 15.26 15.72 -7.84
C ALA A 295 14.08 14.98 -8.50
N GLY A 296 14.32 13.79 -9.06
CA GLY A 296 13.30 12.91 -9.59
C GLY A 296 12.28 12.48 -8.52
N ALA A 297 12.75 12.07 -7.34
CA ALA A 297 11.92 11.71 -6.21
C ALA A 297 11.04 12.89 -5.74
N ALA A 298 11.62 14.08 -5.61
CA ALA A 298 10.88 15.30 -5.28
C ALA A 298 9.79 15.61 -6.32
N LEU A 299 10.09 15.44 -7.60
CA LEU A 299 9.13 15.67 -8.68
C LEU A 299 7.95 14.67 -8.63
N ILE A 300 8.22 13.39 -8.32
CA ILE A 300 7.17 12.38 -8.11
C ILE A 300 6.29 12.75 -6.91
N LEU A 301 6.87 13.18 -5.80
CA LEU A 301 6.11 13.62 -4.64
C LEU A 301 5.23 14.84 -4.96
N ILE A 302 5.75 15.82 -5.69
CA ILE A 302 4.97 16.97 -6.17
C ILE A 302 3.82 16.49 -7.06
N ALA A 303 4.08 15.54 -7.98
CA ALA A 303 3.06 14.95 -8.83
C ALA A 303 1.93 14.30 -8.01
N VAL A 304 2.27 13.56 -6.96
CA VAL A 304 1.31 12.94 -6.04
C VAL A 304 0.47 14.00 -5.33
N ILE A 305 1.08 15.05 -4.81
CA ILE A 305 0.38 16.16 -4.15
C ILE A 305 -0.59 16.84 -5.14
N VAL A 306 -0.13 17.13 -6.36
CA VAL A 306 -0.97 17.73 -7.42
C VAL A 306 -2.16 16.80 -7.76
N ALA A 307 -1.93 15.49 -7.86
CA ALA A 307 -2.98 14.51 -8.14
C ALA A 307 -4.03 14.42 -7.02
N GLN A 308 -3.60 14.50 -5.76
CA GLN A 308 -4.47 14.30 -4.59
C GLN A 308 -5.18 15.58 -4.11
N THR A 309 -4.64 16.76 -4.41
CA THR A 309 -5.20 18.08 -4.01
C THR A 309 -6.19 18.64 -5.01
N SER A 310 -7.05 17.83 -5.61
CA SER A 310 -8.09 18.32 -6.52
C SER A 310 -9.07 19.24 -5.78
N PRO A 311 -9.49 20.40 -6.37
CA PRO A 311 -10.51 21.23 -5.79
C PRO A 311 -11.82 20.44 -5.67
N ARG A 312 -12.52 20.59 -4.54
CA ARG A 312 -13.91 20.12 -4.44
C ARG A 312 -14.75 20.74 -5.56
N PRO A 313 -15.66 19.98 -6.18
CA PRO A 313 -16.65 20.58 -7.08
C PRO A 313 -17.39 21.69 -6.32
N LYS A 314 -17.53 22.87 -6.92
CA LYS A 314 -18.38 23.94 -6.37
C LYS A 314 -19.79 23.37 -6.23
N GLY A 315 -20.32 23.32 -5.02
CA GLY A 315 -21.65 22.78 -4.72
C GLY A 315 -21.67 21.42 -4.01
N ALA A 316 -20.54 20.84 -3.65
CA ALA A 316 -20.53 19.70 -2.73
C ALA A 316 -20.93 20.19 -1.31
N PRO A 317 -21.89 19.55 -0.64
CA PRO A 317 -22.29 19.92 0.71
C PRO A 317 -21.09 19.87 1.64
N GLU A 318 -21.04 20.84 2.55
CA GLU A 318 -20.04 20.85 3.61
C GLU A 318 -20.25 19.61 4.49
N PRO A 319 -19.21 18.88 4.90
CA PRO A 319 -19.41 17.78 5.83
C PRO A 319 -20.05 18.35 7.09
N ALA A 320 -21.16 17.78 7.51
CA ALA A 320 -21.86 18.17 8.73
C ALA A 320 -20.85 18.26 9.88
N THR A 321 -20.84 19.38 10.56
CA THR A 321 -20.05 19.55 11.77
C THR A 321 -20.58 18.58 12.83
N PRO A 322 -19.70 17.98 13.67
CA PRO A 322 -20.12 17.00 14.68
C PRO A 322 -21.18 17.48 15.68
N LEU A 323 -21.52 18.76 15.67
CA LEU A 323 -22.53 19.40 16.53
C LEU A 323 -23.96 19.33 15.96
N GLU A 324 -24.14 18.98 14.68
CA GLU A 324 -25.48 18.87 14.06
C GLU A 324 -26.01 17.42 14.02
N ALA A 325 -25.27 16.47 14.52
CA ALA A 325 -25.64 15.05 14.59
C ALA A 325 -26.23 14.64 15.97
N GLU A 326 -26.44 15.58 16.88
CA GLU A 326 -27.01 15.34 18.22
C GLU A 326 -28.35 16.06 18.48
N VAL A 327 -29.13 16.38 17.43
CA VAL A 327 -30.51 16.86 17.61
C VAL A 327 -31.50 15.92 16.95
#